data_302ff0a893367a78ab0a5f64a99783a6
#
_entry.id   302ff0a893367a78ab0a5f64a99783a6
#
_cell.length_a   1.000
_cell.length_b   1.000
_cell.length_c   1.000
_cell.angle_alpha   90.00
_cell.angle_beta   90.00
_cell.angle_gamma   90.00
#
_symmetry.space_group_name_H-M   'P 1'
#
loop_
_entity.id
_entity.type
_entity.pdbx_description
1 polymer ?
#
loop_
_entity_poly.entity_id
_entity_poly.type
_entity_poly.pdbx_seq_one_letter_code
_entity_poly.pdbx_strand_id
1 'polypeptide(L)'
;MVDELRRIGYSEETIWRNYHPKIRMVVNYYERAGITYYSLKSTDEMLKQYEERCKRGEITNHYLRQMRSIALRMNEFFVTGTLRILASKHGTMYKISADHENLIDRFIAEKKYKENTSDDVRWVVRKYLYYLEQKGHMTLEDVSVEEVRTFILETAADVKASSLHNILLYLKFFHMFLKDSDIPAPDCVELFSYKVYRDMPIQSYVTDEEFKRIIDEIDREGMPGKRDYAMIQITATTGLRACDVVRLKLKDIDWRKGEIHITQKKTGCEVSLPLVRETAEALQDYILNGRPYSEYDELFLRALPPYYPISDASSIGDMFKRYQRKAGLSRQALDGKGYHGLRRRLAKKLLVSGTPSTSIAQILGHDDVNSVRQYLCLNTSNIKECALDFSGIEVQRKELM
;
A
#
# COMPACT_ATOMS: atom_id res chain seq x y z
N MET A 1 1.15 -26.01 18.16
CA MET A 1 1.68 -24.68 17.73
C MET A 1 0.57 -23.71 17.35
N VAL A 2 -0.43 -24.09 16.53
CA VAL A 2 -1.53 -23.17 16.17
C VAL A 2 -2.32 -22.73 17.42
N ASP A 3 -2.68 -23.63 18.29
CA ASP A 3 -3.40 -23.32 19.53
C ASP A 3 -2.56 -22.47 20.49
N GLU A 4 -1.25 -22.67 20.47
CA GLU A 4 -0.33 -21.80 21.22
C GLU A 4 -0.29 -20.37 20.68
N LEU A 5 -0.31 -20.19 19.35
CA LEU A 5 -0.44 -18.87 18.74
C LEU A 5 -1.74 -18.16 19.16
N ARG A 6 -2.84 -18.89 19.25
CA ARG A 6 -4.11 -18.36 19.81
C ARG A 6 -3.97 -17.96 21.27
N ARG A 7 -3.36 -18.84 22.08
CA ARG A 7 -3.17 -18.62 23.52
C ARG A 7 -2.36 -17.36 23.81
N ILE A 8 -1.35 -17.07 23.00
CA ILE A 8 -0.50 -15.87 23.14
C ILE A 8 -1.08 -14.61 22.47
N GLY A 9 -2.33 -14.68 21.98
CA GLY A 9 -3.08 -13.51 21.54
C GLY A 9 -2.95 -13.14 20.05
N TYR A 10 -2.42 -14.03 19.19
CA TYR A 10 -2.49 -13.78 17.75
C TYR A 10 -3.92 -13.93 17.24
N SER A 11 -4.35 -12.97 16.40
CA SER A 11 -5.66 -13.06 15.75
C SER A 11 -5.71 -14.25 14.78
N GLU A 12 -6.89 -14.84 14.58
CA GLU A 12 -7.11 -15.90 13.60
C GLU A 12 -6.63 -15.48 12.20
N GLU A 13 -6.85 -14.23 11.83
CA GLU A 13 -6.36 -13.69 10.57
C GLU A 13 -4.83 -13.75 10.45
N THR A 14 -4.12 -13.37 11.51
CA THR A 14 -2.64 -13.42 11.56
C THR A 14 -2.13 -14.87 11.48
N ILE A 15 -2.79 -15.78 12.19
CA ILE A 15 -2.44 -17.21 12.20
C ILE A 15 -2.61 -17.77 10.78
N TRP A 16 -3.76 -17.57 10.18
CA TRP A 16 -4.06 -18.04 8.83
C TRP A 16 -3.18 -17.42 7.75
N ARG A 17 -2.92 -16.11 7.86
CA ARG A 17 -2.16 -15.35 6.85
C ARG A 17 -0.66 -15.63 6.91
N ASN A 18 -0.10 -15.69 8.11
CA ASN A 18 1.35 -15.67 8.30
C ASN A 18 1.95 -17.00 8.75
N TYR A 19 1.17 -17.85 9.42
CA TYR A 19 1.67 -19.10 9.99
C TYR A 19 1.22 -20.34 9.23
N HIS A 20 -0.07 -20.49 8.94
CA HIS A 20 -0.59 -21.66 8.24
C HIS A 20 0.11 -21.99 6.93
N PRO A 21 0.34 -21.04 5.99
CA PRO A 21 1.04 -21.35 4.75
C PRO A 21 2.46 -21.83 4.99
N LYS A 22 3.15 -21.23 5.97
CA LYS A 22 4.54 -21.60 6.30
C LYS A 22 4.62 -22.96 6.99
N ILE A 23 3.71 -23.24 7.92
CA ILE A 23 3.61 -24.55 8.56
C ILE A 23 3.37 -25.62 7.49
N ARG A 24 2.44 -25.36 6.57
CA ARG A 24 2.14 -26.28 5.47
C ARG A 24 3.34 -26.54 4.55
N MET A 25 4.21 -25.53 4.34
CA MET A 25 5.46 -25.73 3.62
C MET A 25 6.36 -26.78 4.29
N VAL A 26 6.48 -26.73 5.62
CA VAL A 26 7.25 -27.72 6.40
C VAL A 26 6.56 -29.08 6.34
N VAL A 27 5.26 -29.15 6.57
CA VAL A 27 4.48 -30.40 6.50
C VAL A 27 4.63 -31.07 5.13
N ASN A 28 4.47 -30.31 4.05
CA ASN A 28 4.64 -30.84 2.68
C ASN A 28 6.06 -31.38 2.43
N TYR A 29 7.08 -30.76 3.04
CA TYR A 29 8.44 -31.31 2.95
C TYR A 29 8.55 -32.66 3.66
N TYR A 30 8.02 -32.76 4.89
CA TYR A 30 8.04 -33.97 5.70
C TYR A 30 7.28 -35.11 5.01
N GLU A 31 6.10 -34.84 4.46
CA GLU A 31 5.31 -35.80 3.69
C GLU A 31 6.10 -36.35 2.48
N ARG A 32 6.73 -35.46 1.70
CA ARG A 32 7.53 -35.85 0.54
C ARG A 32 8.79 -36.63 0.91
N ALA A 33 9.37 -36.33 2.06
CA ALA A 33 10.56 -37.02 2.57
C ALA A 33 10.23 -38.31 3.33
N GLY A 34 8.93 -38.66 3.50
CA GLY A 34 8.49 -39.83 4.27
C GLY A 34 8.76 -39.72 5.77
N ILE A 35 8.90 -38.46 6.29
CA ILE A 35 9.19 -38.20 7.69
C ILE A 35 7.87 -38.12 8.45
N THR A 36 7.64 -39.02 9.40
CA THR A 36 6.37 -39.13 10.14
C THR A 36 6.36 -38.39 11.48
N TYR A 37 7.51 -37.91 11.97
CA TYR A 37 7.62 -37.22 13.24
C TYR A 37 8.52 -36.00 13.11
N TYR A 38 8.22 -34.98 13.90
CA TYR A 38 9.02 -33.74 13.96
C TYR A 38 10.26 -33.92 14.84
N SER A 39 11.42 -33.50 14.34
CA SER A 39 12.66 -33.46 15.13
C SER A 39 13.52 -32.26 14.71
N LEU A 40 14.39 -31.79 15.60
CA LEU A 40 15.34 -30.73 15.31
C LEU A 40 16.27 -31.12 14.16
N LYS A 41 16.74 -32.39 14.17
CA LYS A 41 17.63 -32.93 13.15
C LYS A 41 16.98 -32.90 11.75
N SER A 42 15.74 -33.40 11.63
CA SER A 42 15.02 -33.40 10.36
C SER A 42 14.76 -31.96 9.84
N THR A 43 14.54 -31.03 10.76
CA THR A 43 14.36 -29.62 10.41
C THR A 43 15.65 -28.98 9.91
N ASP A 44 16.79 -29.31 10.51
CA ASP A 44 18.10 -28.82 10.05
C ASP A 44 18.47 -29.41 8.68
N GLU A 45 18.20 -30.69 8.46
CA GLU A 45 18.39 -31.34 7.15
C GLU A 45 17.51 -30.69 6.09
N MET A 46 16.25 -30.41 6.40
CA MET A 46 15.35 -29.65 5.54
C MET A 46 15.93 -28.29 5.18
N LEU A 47 16.39 -27.52 6.14
CA LEU A 47 16.94 -26.19 5.90
C LEU A 47 18.19 -26.23 5.02
N LYS A 48 19.09 -27.19 5.23
CA LYS A 48 20.27 -27.39 4.38
C LYS A 48 19.88 -27.65 2.93
N GLN A 49 18.90 -28.54 2.68
CA GLN A 49 18.41 -28.81 1.32
C GLN A 49 17.83 -27.55 0.66
N TYR A 50 17.04 -26.75 1.41
CA TYR A 50 16.51 -25.49 0.87
C TYR A 50 17.60 -24.44 0.64
N GLU A 51 18.68 -24.43 1.41
CA GLU A 51 19.86 -23.59 1.16
C GLU A 51 20.56 -23.94 -0.14
N GLU A 52 20.76 -25.22 -0.38
CA GLU A 52 21.34 -25.71 -1.64
C GLU A 52 20.45 -25.40 -2.84
N ARG A 53 19.15 -25.60 -2.73
CA ARG A 53 18.19 -25.22 -3.76
C ARG A 53 18.19 -23.72 -4.05
N CYS A 54 18.36 -22.90 -3.01
CA CYS A 54 18.49 -21.47 -3.17
C CYS A 54 19.78 -21.09 -3.90
N LYS A 55 20.92 -21.73 -3.57
CA LYS A 55 22.20 -21.54 -4.27
C LYS A 55 22.11 -21.92 -5.74
N ARG A 56 21.30 -22.96 -6.07
CA ARG A 56 21.08 -23.40 -7.46
C ARG A 56 20.03 -22.56 -8.20
N GLY A 57 19.44 -21.53 -7.54
CA GLY A 57 18.42 -20.68 -8.14
C GLY A 57 17.04 -21.31 -8.28
N GLU A 58 16.78 -22.49 -7.73
CA GLU A 58 15.49 -23.19 -7.79
C GLU A 58 14.43 -22.50 -6.95
N ILE A 59 14.84 -21.80 -5.89
CA ILE A 59 13.98 -21.05 -5.00
C ILE A 59 14.56 -19.66 -4.72
N THR A 60 13.69 -18.72 -4.35
CA THR A 60 14.14 -17.36 -4.05
C THR A 60 14.69 -17.24 -2.63
N ASN A 61 15.55 -16.25 -2.39
CA ASN A 61 16.02 -15.89 -1.05
C ASN A 61 14.86 -15.52 -0.10
N HIS A 62 13.75 -15.02 -0.63
CA HIS A 62 12.55 -14.74 0.14
C HIS A 62 11.92 -16.04 0.66
N TYR A 63 11.77 -17.05 -0.20
CA TYR A 63 11.25 -18.35 0.17
C TYR A 63 12.11 -19.01 1.25
N LEU A 64 13.45 -19.02 1.09
CA LEU A 64 14.37 -19.57 2.08
C LEU A 64 14.23 -18.87 3.46
N ARG A 65 14.10 -17.52 3.46
CA ARG A 65 13.85 -16.77 4.71
C ARG A 65 12.54 -17.18 5.39
N GLN A 66 11.49 -17.44 4.61
CA GLN A 66 10.22 -17.93 5.15
C GLN A 66 10.38 -19.31 5.82
N MET A 67 11.09 -20.23 5.16
CA MET A 67 11.38 -21.57 5.71
C MET A 67 12.20 -21.49 7.00
N ARG A 68 13.26 -20.70 7.02
CA ARG A 68 14.06 -20.48 8.23
C ARG A 68 13.24 -19.89 9.39
N SER A 69 12.40 -18.91 9.10
CA SER A 69 11.56 -18.27 10.11
C SER A 69 10.57 -19.23 10.76
N ILE A 70 9.90 -20.07 9.97
CA ILE A 70 8.93 -21.00 10.52
C ILE A 70 9.62 -22.17 11.23
N ALA A 71 10.74 -22.67 10.69
CA ALA A 71 11.52 -23.73 11.32
C ALA A 71 12.02 -23.33 12.72
N LEU A 72 12.52 -22.11 12.88
CA LEU A 72 12.92 -21.57 14.20
C LEU A 72 11.74 -21.58 15.19
N ARG A 73 10.55 -21.18 14.75
CA ARG A 73 9.34 -21.18 15.59
C ARG A 73 8.88 -22.58 15.96
N MET A 74 8.90 -23.50 14.99
CA MET A 74 8.54 -24.90 15.25
C MET A 74 9.56 -25.55 16.19
N ASN A 75 10.85 -25.29 16.03
CA ASN A 75 11.90 -25.75 16.94
C ASN A 75 11.71 -25.18 18.36
N GLU A 76 11.44 -23.87 18.49
CA GLU A 76 11.15 -23.24 19.77
C GLU A 76 9.98 -23.94 20.48
N PHE A 77 8.86 -24.09 19.77
CA PHE A 77 7.68 -24.76 20.32
C PHE A 77 7.93 -26.23 20.69
N PHE A 78 8.67 -26.94 19.84
CA PHE A 78 9.00 -28.34 20.08
C PHE A 78 9.84 -28.53 21.34
N VAL A 79 10.81 -27.63 21.59
CA VAL A 79 11.72 -27.72 22.73
C VAL A 79 11.09 -27.19 24.04
N THR A 80 10.31 -26.10 23.94
CA THR A 80 9.87 -25.37 25.14
C THR A 80 8.37 -25.58 25.44
N GLY A 81 7.60 -26.14 24.52
CA GLY A 81 6.14 -26.24 24.60
C GLY A 81 5.42 -24.90 24.48
N THR A 82 6.17 -23.79 24.34
CA THR A 82 5.63 -22.45 24.26
C THR A 82 6.27 -21.66 23.12
N LEU A 83 5.61 -20.58 22.69
CA LEU A 83 6.19 -19.64 21.75
C LEU A 83 6.42 -18.30 22.46
N ARG A 84 7.60 -17.78 22.39
CA ARG A 84 7.82 -16.39 22.82
C ARG A 84 7.03 -15.46 21.90
N ILE A 85 6.32 -14.51 22.49
CA ILE A 85 5.81 -13.37 21.73
C ILE A 85 7.08 -12.68 21.20
N LEU A 86 7.41 -12.93 19.93
CA LEU A 86 8.26 -11.97 19.26
C LEU A 86 7.36 -10.75 19.16
N ALA A 87 7.64 -9.73 19.98
CA ALA A 87 7.22 -8.38 19.64
C ALA A 87 7.41 -8.29 18.13
N SER A 88 6.32 -8.00 17.41
CA SER A 88 6.36 -8.00 15.94
C SER A 88 7.65 -7.29 15.56
N LYS A 89 8.35 -7.72 14.51
CA LYS A 89 9.47 -6.94 13.93
C LYS A 89 8.99 -5.57 13.40
N HIS A 90 7.71 -5.28 13.50
CA HIS A 90 7.04 -4.01 13.62
C HIS A 90 6.86 -3.57 15.08
N GLY A 91 7.59 -4.15 16.03
CA GLY A 91 7.93 -3.47 17.27
C GLY A 91 8.47 -2.14 16.81
N THR A 92 7.75 -1.10 17.14
CA THR A 92 7.97 0.28 16.74
C THR A 92 9.46 0.52 16.60
N MET A 93 9.90 0.85 15.39
CA MET A 93 11.29 1.17 15.07
C MET A 93 11.85 2.20 16.07
N TYR A 94 10.95 2.98 16.65
CA TYR A 94 11.20 3.98 17.68
C TYR A 94 10.49 3.57 18.97
N LYS A 95 11.22 3.04 19.95
CA LYS A 95 10.72 2.73 21.29
C LYS A 95 10.86 3.96 22.16
N ILE A 96 9.74 4.44 22.67
CA ILE A 96 9.65 5.61 23.55
C ILE A 96 9.06 5.21 24.90
N SER A 97 9.12 6.12 25.87
CA SER A 97 8.55 5.97 27.21
C SER A 97 7.01 5.79 27.15
N ALA A 98 6.44 5.22 28.20
CA ALA A 98 5.00 5.05 28.33
C ALA A 98 4.29 6.41 28.38
N ASP A 99 4.89 7.43 28.97
CA ASP A 99 4.33 8.77 29.08
C ASP A 99 4.20 9.43 27.70
N HIS A 100 5.23 9.30 26.85
CA HIS A 100 5.18 9.78 25.48
C HIS A 100 4.20 8.99 24.62
N GLU A 101 4.03 7.67 24.81
CA GLU A 101 2.97 6.90 24.12
C GLU A 101 1.58 7.41 24.51
N ASN A 102 1.33 7.63 25.82
CA ASN A 102 0.06 8.19 26.30
C ASN A 102 -0.21 9.59 25.73
N LEU A 103 0.85 10.40 25.57
CA LEU A 103 0.76 11.73 24.96
C LEU A 103 0.30 11.66 23.50
N ILE A 104 0.88 10.72 22.73
CA ILE A 104 0.46 10.47 21.34
C ILE A 104 -1.00 10.02 21.29
N ASP A 105 -1.42 9.11 22.18
CA ASP A 105 -2.79 8.60 22.21
C ASP A 105 -3.79 9.73 22.49
N ARG A 106 -3.50 10.62 23.44
CA ARG A 106 -4.30 11.81 23.72
C ARG A 106 -4.41 12.72 22.50
N PHE A 107 -3.28 13.02 21.84
CA PHE A 107 -3.25 13.85 20.64
C PHE A 107 -4.12 13.27 19.51
N ILE A 108 -3.98 11.97 19.22
CA ILE A 108 -4.75 11.31 18.16
C ILE A 108 -6.24 11.28 18.49
N ALA A 109 -6.61 11.02 19.76
CA ALA A 109 -8.00 10.99 20.21
C ALA A 109 -8.68 12.36 20.07
N GLU A 110 -7.97 13.45 20.38
CA GLU A 110 -8.51 14.81 20.27
C GLU A 110 -8.76 15.22 18.81
N LYS A 111 -7.79 14.95 17.92
CA LYS A 111 -7.87 15.37 16.51
C LYS A 111 -8.78 14.48 15.66
N LYS A 112 -9.22 13.31 16.14
CA LYS A 112 -10.13 12.37 15.45
C LYS A 112 -9.72 12.03 14.02
N TYR A 113 -8.44 11.75 13.81
CA TYR A 113 -7.94 11.37 12.49
C TYR A 113 -8.58 10.07 11.98
N LYS A 114 -8.67 9.91 10.66
CA LYS A 114 -8.99 8.61 10.04
C LYS A 114 -7.86 7.62 10.36
N GLU A 115 -8.19 6.33 10.50
CA GLU A 115 -7.28 5.26 10.92
C GLU A 115 -5.89 5.31 10.25
N ASN A 116 -5.84 5.30 8.91
CA ASN A 116 -4.57 5.37 8.19
C ASN A 116 -3.77 6.66 8.47
N THR A 117 -4.46 7.79 8.68
CA THR A 117 -3.80 9.05 9.03
C THR A 117 -3.29 9.00 10.46
N SER A 118 -4.02 8.34 11.37
CA SER A 118 -3.59 8.14 12.75
C SER A 118 -2.28 7.36 12.82
N ASP A 119 -2.12 6.32 12.00
CA ASP A 119 -0.89 5.53 11.93
C ASP A 119 0.30 6.36 11.43
N ASP A 120 0.10 7.17 10.38
CA ASP A 120 1.12 8.08 9.86
C ASP A 120 1.52 9.13 10.90
N VAL A 121 0.54 9.75 11.56
CA VAL A 121 0.75 10.74 12.62
C VAL A 121 1.50 10.11 13.80
N ARG A 122 1.06 8.93 14.25
CA ARG A 122 1.70 8.18 15.33
C ARG A 122 3.17 7.89 15.01
N TRP A 123 3.45 7.45 13.78
CA TRP A 123 4.81 7.17 13.36
C TRP A 123 5.69 8.42 13.38
N VAL A 124 5.19 9.56 12.87
CA VAL A 124 5.94 10.82 12.83
C VAL A 124 6.22 11.34 14.22
N VAL A 125 5.19 11.45 15.07
CA VAL A 125 5.34 12.00 16.43
C VAL A 125 6.22 11.08 17.27
N ARG A 126 6.08 9.75 17.13
CA ARG A 126 6.94 8.79 17.83
C ARG A 126 8.40 8.90 17.40
N LYS A 127 8.69 9.10 16.09
CA LYS A 127 10.06 9.33 15.61
C LYS A 127 10.65 10.60 16.25
N TYR A 128 9.87 11.66 16.36
CA TYR A 128 10.28 12.92 16.97
C TYR A 128 10.55 12.75 18.47
N LEU A 129 9.62 12.17 19.21
CA LEU A 129 9.79 11.94 20.66
C LEU A 129 10.97 10.98 20.95
N TYR A 130 11.13 9.94 20.13
CA TYR A 130 12.30 9.07 20.22
C TYR A 130 13.61 9.84 20.05
N TYR A 131 13.69 10.74 19.07
CA TYR A 131 14.87 11.58 18.89
C TYR A 131 15.18 12.42 20.14
N LEU A 132 14.17 13.01 20.75
CA LEU A 132 14.32 13.80 21.97
C LEU A 132 14.79 12.94 23.16
N GLU A 133 14.20 11.74 23.34
CA GLU A 133 14.64 10.80 24.39
C GLU A 133 16.10 10.36 24.18
N GLN A 134 16.56 10.17 22.94
CA GLN A 134 17.98 9.86 22.68
C GLN A 134 18.92 11.04 23.01
N LYS A 135 18.40 12.27 23.07
CA LYS A 135 19.13 13.45 23.55
C LYS A 135 19.03 13.64 25.07
N GLY A 136 18.28 12.78 25.77
CA GLY A 136 18.14 12.81 27.23
C GLY A 136 16.85 13.50 27.72
N HIS A 137 15.99 13.98 26.83
CA HIS A 137 14.75 14.65 27.22
C HIS A 137 13.64 13.63 27.47
N MET A 138 13.32 13.40 28.74
CA MET A 138 12.19 12.58 29.15
C MET A 138 10.87 13.38 29.26
N THR A 139 10.98 14.70 29.24
CA THR A 139 9.87 15.67 29.17
C THR A 139 10.15 16.64 28.05
N LEU A 140 9.12 17.40 27.61
CA LEU A 140 9.27 18.41 26.56
C LEU A 140 9.63 19.79 27.08
N GLU A 141 9.62 19.99 28.40
CA GLU A 141 9.84 21.28 29.05
C GLU A 141 11.25 21.86 28.79
N ASP A 142 12.26 20.99 28.86
CA ASP A 142 13.66 21.37 28.70
C ASP A 142 14.16 21.30 27.25
N VAL A 143 13.30 20.99 26.31
CA VAL A 143 13.65 20.91 24.87
C VAL A 143 13.87 22.30 24.31
N SER A 144 15.01 22.54 23.71
CA SER A 144 15.33 23.81 23.06
C SER A 144 14.75 23.88 21.62
N VAL A 145 14.45 25.09 21.18
CA VAL A 145 14.03 25.35 19.80
C VAL A 145 15.10 24.91 18.78
N GLU A 146 16.38 24.96 19.15
CA GLU A 146 17.48 24.55 18.27
C GLU A 146 17.55 23.03 18.10
N GLU A 147 17.19 22.25 19.11
CA GLU A 147 17.08 20.78 18.98
C GLU A 147 15.92 20.38 18.05
N VAL A 148 14.79 21.06 18.13
CA VAL A 148 13.69 20.88 17.18
C VAL A 148 14.13 21.21 15.76
N ARG A 149 14.85 22.31 15.56
CA ARG A 149 15.41 22.68 14.26
C ARG A 149 16.38 21.60 13.74
N THR A 150 17.26 21.10 14.58
CA THR A 150 18.22 20.06 14.22
C THR A 150 17.50 18.79 13.77
N PHE A 151 16.46 18.34 14.50
CA PHE A 151 15.61 17.23 14.09
C PHE A 151 15.01 17.42 12.70
N ILE A 152 14.51 18.64 12.40
CA ILE A 152 13.93 18.96 11.10
C ILE A 152 14.98 18.84 10.00
N LEU A 153 16.18 19.39 10.21
CA LEU A 153 17.28 19.36 9.24
C LEU A 153 17.78 17.94 8.97
N GLU A 154 18.02 17.14 10.02
CA GLU A 154 18.40 15.75 9.89
C GLU A 154 17.33 14.93 9.16
N THR A 155 16.06 15.14 9.53
CA THR A 155 14.94 14.47 8.84
C THR A 155 14.83 14.90 7.38
N ALA A 156 15.06 16.17 7.06
CA ALA A 156 15.00 16.69 5.69
C ALA A 156 16.08 16.09 4.78
N ALA A 157 17.25 15.75 5.33
CA ALA A 157 18.32 15.09 4.58
C ALA A 157 17.95 13.65 4.18
N ASP A 158 17.12 12.97 4.99
CA ASP A 158 16.80 11.55 4.82
C ASP A 158 15.51 11.27 4.02
N VAL A 159 14.63 12.27 3.87
CA VAL A 159 13.30 12.05 3.29
C VAL A 159 13.06 12.92 2.06
N LYS A 160 12.12 12.49 1.21
CA LYS A 160 11.68 13.29 0.07
C LYS A 160 10.89 14.51 0.51
N ALA A 161 10.95 15.59 -0.29
CA ALA A 161 10.23 16.83 -0.03
C ALA A 161 8.72 16.64 0.24
N SER A 162 8.07 15.72 -0.47
CA SER A 162 6.65 15.40 -0.23
C SER A 162 6.40 14.73 1.13
N SER A 163 7.31 13.87 1.58
CA SER A 163 7.23 13.24 2.91
C SER A 163 7.57 14.25 4.01
N LEU A 164 8.58 15.07 3.80
CA LEU A 164 8.96 16.14 4.74
C LEU A 164 7.79 17.09 5.00
N HIS A 165 7.06 17.50 3.96
CA HIS A 165 5.88 18.34 4.14
C HIS A 165 4.85 17.73 5.10
N ASN A 166 4.54 16.44 4.95
CA ASN A 166 3.58 15.77 5.84
C ASN A 166 4.15 15.65 7.27
N ILE A 167 5.44 15.37 7.41
CA ILE A 167 6.11 15.32 8.71
C ILE A 167 5.98 16.66 9.42
N LEU A 168 6.33 17.76 8.75
CA LEU A 168 6.22 19.10 9.32
C LEU A 168 4.77 19.44 9.68
N LEU A 169 3.81 19.10 8.82
CA LEU A 169 2.39 19.32 9.09
C LEU A 169 1.91 18.59 10.35
N TYR A 170 2.27 17.32 10.52
CA TYR A 170 1.87 16.54 11.69
C TYR A 170 2.55 17.05 12.96
N LEU A 171 3.81 17.44 12.90
CA LEU A 171 4.51 18.04 14.04
C LEU A 171 3.96 19.42 14.38
N LYS A 172 3.58 20.23 13.39
CA LYS A 172 2.87 21.49 13.63
C LYS A 172 1.59 21.27 14.43
N PHE A 173 0.76 20.31 14.01
CA PHE A 173 -0.47 20.00 14.74
C PHE A 173 -0.22 19.43 16.12
N PHE A 174 0.85 18.65 16.30
CA PHE A 174 1.24 18.14 17.60
C PHE A 174 1.67 19.28 18.54
N HIS A 175 2.52 20.20 18.11
CA HIS A 175 2.93 21.35 18.93
C HIS A 175 1.76 22.33 19.21
N MET A 176 0.83 22.49 18.28
CA MET A 176 -0.40 23.22 18.58
C MET A 176 -1.24 22.52 19.67
N PHE A 177 -1.38 21.19 19.60
CA PHE A 177 -2.05 20.42 20.64
C PHE A 177 -1.36 20.56 22.00
N LEU A 178 -0.01 20.52 22.06
CA LEU A 178 0.72 20.74 23.33
C LEU A 178 0.39 22.11 23.93
N LYS A 179 0.40 23.16 23.10
CA LYS A 179 0.05 24.52 23.51
C LYS A 179 -1.40 24.64 23.97
N ASP A 180 -2.34 24.08 23.22
CA ASP A 180 -3.78 24.11 23.53
C ASP A 180 -4.12 23.31 24.81
N SER A 181 -3.29 22.33 25.17
CA SER A 181 -3.43 21.48 26.36
C SER A 181 -2.60 21.96 27.56
N ASP A 182 -1.97 23.12 27.50
CA ASP A 182 -1.06 23.65 28.53
C ASP A 182 0.07 22.67 28.94
N ILE A 183 0.55 21.88 27.98
CA ILE A 183 1.68 20.97 28.20
C ILE A 183 2.97 21.73 27.93
N PRO A 184 3.90 21.81 28.93
CA PRO A 184 5.15 22.50 28.74
C PRO A 184 5.97 21.95 27.58
N ALA A 185 6.26 22.80 26.60
CA ALA A 185 7.04 22.48 25.41
C ALA A 185 7.56 23.77 24.77
N PRO A 186 8.62 23.72 23.93
CA PRO A 186 9.13 24.90 23.25
C PRO A 186 8.08 25.47 22.28
N ASP A 187 7.95 26.81 22.26
CA ASP A 187 7.10 27.49 21.27
C ASP A 187 7.83 27.56 19.93
N CYS A 188 7.64 26.52 19.13
CA CYS A 188 8.31 26.34 17.84
C CYS A 188 7.34 26.05 16.69
N VAL A 189 6.04 26.33 16.84
CA VAL A 189 5.01 26.10 15.80
C VAL A 189 5.40 26.71 14.46
N GLU A 190 6.03 27.88 14.47
CA GLU A 190 6.50 28.57 13.25
C GLU A 190 7.58 27.79 12.49
N LEU A 191 8.43 27.02 13.17
CA LEU A 191 9.45 26.18 12.53
C LEU A 191 8.86 25.12 11.60
N PHE A 192 7.62 24.69 11.84
CA PHE A 192 6.92 23.71 11.01
C PHE A 192 6.10 24.35 9.87
N SER A 193 6.09 25.67 9.78
CA SER A 193 5.33 26.43 8.78
C SER A 193 6.11 26.67 7.48
N TYR A 194 7.33 26.15 7.36
CA TYR A 194 8.12 26.28 6.15
C TYR A 194 7.43 25.67 4.93
N LYS A 195 7.37 26.45 3.87
CA LYS A 195 6.87 25.98 2.58
C LYS A 195 7.90 25.07 1.93
N VAL A 196 7.70 23.77 2.06
CA VAL A 196 8.54 22.81 1.35
C VAL A 196 8.15 22.82 -0.13
N TYR A 197 9.12 23.18 -1.00
CA TYR A 197 8.91 23.07 -2.44
C TYR A 197 8.73 21.60 -2.81
N ARG A 198 7.62 21.29 -3.45
CA ARG A 198 7.35 19.93 -3.90
C ARG A 198 7.62 19.84 -5.38
N ASP A 199 8.59 19.04 -5.75
CA ASP A 199 8.65 18.56 -7.11
C ASP A 199 7.38 17.75 -7.39
N MET A 200 6.64 18.16 -8.39
CA MET A 200 5.49 17.42 -8.90
C MET A 200 5.93 16.71 -10.21
N PRO A 201 6.68 15.62 -10.11
CA PRO A 201 7.10 14.91 -11.31
C PRO A 201 5.86 14.42 -12.05
N ILE A 202 5.88 14.55 -13.37
CA ILE A 202 4.86 13.98 -14.23
C ILE A 202 4.91 12.45 -14.04
N GLN A 203 3.93 11.93 -13.30
CA GLN A 203 3.86 10.50 -13.07
C GLN A 203 3.35 9.79 -14.33
N SER A 204 4.09 8.83 -14.82
CA SER A 204 3.69 8.02 -15.96
C SER A 204 2.46 7.15 -15.63
N TYR A 205 1.95 6.47 -16.61
CA TYR A 205 0.79 5.60 -16.54
C TYR A 205 1.10 4.28 -17.27
N VAL A 206 0.26 3.27 -17.10
CA VAL A 206 0.33 2.01 -17.84
C VAL A 206 -0.15 2.27 -19.27
N THR A 207 0.71 2.08 -20.28
CA THR A 207 0.33 2.28 -21.69
C THR A 207 -0.63 1.18 -22.18
N ASP A 208 -1.25 1.36 -23.35
CA ASP A 208 -2.16 0.36 -23.90
C ASP A 208 -1.43 -0.93 -24.26
N GLU A 209 -0.19 -0.83 -24.75
CA GLU A 209 0.66 -1.96 -25.06
C GLU A 209 1.08 -2.72 -23.80
N GLU A 210 1.50 -1.99 -22.76
CA GLU A 210 1.82 -2.59 -21.46
C GLU A 210 0.60 -3.26 -20.83
N PHE A 211 -0.56 -2.60 -20.90
CA PHE A 211 -1.82 -3.14 -20.39
C PHE A 211 -2.17 -4.45 -21.08
N LYS A 212 -2.11 -4.50 -22.42
CA LYS A 212 -2.36 -5.71 -23.18
C LYS A 212 -1.42 -6.85 -22.78
N ARG A 213 -0.12 -6.59 -22.71
CA ARG A 213 0.87 -7.59 -22.26
C ARG A 213 0.58 -8.11 -20.85
N ILE A 214 0.14 -7.24 -19.92
CA ILE A 214 -0.21 -7.64 -18.55
C ILE A 214 -1.44 -8.56 -18.56
N ILE A 215 -2.46 -8.21 -19.34
CA ILE A 215 -3.70 -8.98 -19.45
C ILE A 215 -3.45 -10.36 -20.07
N ASP A 216 -2.60 -10.44 -21.08
CA ASP A 216 -2.25 -11.69 -21.77
C ASP A 216 -1.51 -12.70 -20.85
N GLU A 217 -0.87 -12.22 -19.78
CA GLU A 217 -0.19 -13.06 -18.77
C GLU A 217 -1.12 -13.63 -17.69
N ILE A 218 -2.41 -13.29 -17.72
CA ILE A 218 -3.37 -13.75 -16.72
C ILE A 218 -4.00 -15.06 -17.19
N ASP A 219 -3.60 -16.15 -16.53
CA ASP A 219 -4.26 -17.45 -16.70
C ASP A 219 -5.66 -17.41 -16.05
N ARG A 220 -6.70 -17.45 -16.88
CA ARG A 220 -8.11 -17.39 -16.47
C ARG A 220 -8.78 -18.76 -16.32
N GLU A 221 -8.04 -19.83 -16.37
CA GLU A 221 -8.58 -21.18 -16.14
C GLU A 221 -8.97 -21.36 -14.66
N GLY A 222 -8.14 -20.87 -13.76
CA GLY A 222 -8.36 -20.95 -12.32
C GLY A 222 -9.04 -19.74 -11.69
N MET A 223 -9.65 -19.95 -10.52
CA MET A 223 -10.29 -18.90 -9.71
C MET A 223 -9.40 -17.67 -9.45
N PRO A 224 -8.09 -17.83 -9.09
CA PRO A 224 -7.25 -16.66 -8.85
C PRO A 224 -7.10 -15.75 -10.06
N GLY A 225 -6.95 -16.35 -11.25
CA GLY A 225 -6.80 -15.59 -12.49
C GLY A 225 -8.08 -14.88 -12.91
N LYS A 226 -9.25 -15.54 -12.81
CA LYS A 226 -10.54 -14.91 -13.06
C LYS A 226 -10.76 -13.70 -12.15
N ARG A 227 -10.48 -13.84 -10.87
CA ARG A 227 -10.55 -12.77 -9.88
C ARG A 227 -9.62 -11.61 -10.22
N ASP A 228 -8.34 -11.93 -10.45
CA ASP A 228 -7.29 -10.94 -10.68
C ASP A 228 -7.57 -10.16 -11.98
N TYR A 229 -8.05 -10.86 -13.03
CA TYR A 229 -8.49 -10.27 -14.27
C TYR A 229 -9.66 -9.29 -14.06
N ALA A 230 -10.70 -9.71 -13.33
CA ALA A 230 -11.86 -8.87 -13.03
C ALA A 230 -11.46 -7.60 -12.24
N MET A 231 -10.57 -7.73 -11.23
CA MET A 231 -10.06 -6.58 -10.46
C MET A 231 -9.26 -5.60 -11.33
N ILE A 232 -8.48 -6.08 -12.28
CA ILE A 232 -7.72 -5.23 -13.19
C ILE A 232 -8.66 -4.53 -14.18
N GLN A 233 -9.63 -5.27 -14.77
CA GLN A 233 -10.59 -4.71 -15.72
C GLN A 233 -11.45 -3.62 -15.07
N ILE A 234 -11.99 -3.86 -13.88
CA ILE A 234 -12.82 -2.88 -13.20
C ILE A 234 -12.07 -1.57 -12.96
N THR A 235 -10.79 -1.63 -12.53
CA THR A 235 -9.99 -0.43 -12.35
C THR A 235 -9.64 0.25 -13.68
N ALA A 236 -9.32 -0.53 -14.71
CA ALA A 236 -8.94 0.01 -16.01
C ALA A 236 -10.09 0.76 -16.71
N THR A 237 -11.35 0.40 -16.42
CA THR A 237 -12.54 0.96 -17.06
C THR A 237 -13.28 1.98 -16.21
N THR A 238 -13.26 1.83 -14.89
CA THR A 238 -13.95 2.74 -13.96
C THR A 238 -13.02 3.71 -13.25
N GLY A 239 -11.73 3.41 -13.21
CA GLY A 239 -10.75 4.19 -12.46
C GLY A 239 -10.85 4.05 -10.93
N LEU A 240 -11.60 3.10 -10.38
CA LEU A 240 -11.72 2.88 -8.95
C LEU A 240 -10.35 2.67 -8.29
N ARG A 241 -10.21 3.19 -7.07
CA ARG A 241 -8.98 2.97 -6.28
C ARG A 241 -8.94 1.53 -5.75
N ALA A 242 -7.75 0.99 -5.53
CA ALA A 242 -7.59 -0.36 -4.99
C ALA A 242 -8.40 -0.58 -3.69
N CYS A 243 -8.43 0.40 -2.80
CA CYS A 243 -9.20 0.32 -1.56
C CYS A 243 -10.72 0.30 -1.77
N ASP A 244 -11.21 0.83 -2.89
CA ASP A 244 -12.63 0.79 -3.25
C ASP A 244 -12.94 -0.56 -3.92
N VAL A 245 -12.06 -1.06 -4.79
CA VAL A 245 -12.22 -2.36 -5.46
C VAL A 245 -12.32 -3.51 -4.46
N VAL A 246 -11.46 -3.57 -3.43
CA VAL A 246 -11.52 -4.65 -2.42
C VAL A 246 -12.81 -4.62 -1.59
N ARG A 247 -13.47 -3.47 -1.51
CA ARG A 247 -14.70 -3.27 -0.71
C ARG A 247 -15.99 -3.42 -1.50
N LEU A 248 -15.89 -3.59 -2.82
CA LEU A 248 -17.08 -3.82 -3.64
C LEU A 248 -17.84 -5.03 -3.14
N LYS A 249 -19.15 -4.91 -3.08
CA LYS A 249 -20.08 -5.97 -2.74
C LYS A 249 -20.84 -6.44 -3.97
N LEU A 250 -21.39 -7.63 -3.90
CA LEU A 250 -22.22 -8.18 -4.98
C LEU A 250 -23.41 -7.26 -5.31
N LYS A 251 -24.01 -6.64 -4.30
CA LYS A 251 -25.15 -5.71 -4.45
C LYS A 251 -24.79 -4.37 -5.09
N ASP A 252 -23.51 -4.00 -5.11
CA ASP A 252 -23.07 -2.72 -5.68
C ASP A 252 -23.09 -2.73 -7.21
N ILE A 253 -23.35 -3.89 -7.82
CA ILE A 253 -23.42 -4.07 -9.27
C ILE A 253 -24.88 -4.17 -9.69
N ASP A 254 -25.39 -3.14 -10.36
CA ASP A 254 -26.70 -3.17 -11.01
C ASP A 254 -26.57 -3.71 -12.45
N TRP A 255 -26.75 -5.02 -12.58
CA TRP A 255 -26.67 -5.72 -13.87
C TRP A 255 -27.73 -5.27 -14.87
N ARG A 256 -28.90 -4.78 -14.39
CA ARG A 256 -29.98 -4.36 -15.25
C ARG A 256 -29.72 -2.99 -15.87
N LYS A 257 -29.17 -2.08 -15.06
CA LYS A 257 -28.79 -0.75 -15.52
C LYS A 257 -27.40 -0.72 -16.16
N GLY A 258 -26.57 -1.74 -15.93
CA GLY A 258 -25.18 -1.75 -16.36
C GLY A 258 -24.36 -0.71 -15.60
N GLU A 259 -24.50 -0.62 -14.29
CA GLU A 259 -23.87 0.37 -13.43
C GLU A 259 -23.24 -0.26 -12.18
N ILE A 260 -22.22 0.40 -11.65
CA ILE A 260 -21.59 0.10 -10.37
C ILE A 260 -21.83 1.29 -9.44
N HIS A 261 -22.47 1.05 -8.31
CA HIS A 261 -22.75 2.06 -7.29
C HIS A 261 -21.84 1.86 -6.09
N ILE A 262 -21.04 2.85 -5.73
CA ILE A 262 -20.13 2.74 -4.60
C ILE A 262 -19.88 4.08 -3.90
N THR A 263 -19.79 4.04 -2.58
CA THR A 263 -19.26 5.16 -1.78
C THR A 263 -17.76 4.99 -1.61
N GLN A 264 -16.97 5.89 -2.18
CA GLN A 264 -15.51 5.82 -2.14
C GLN A 264 -14.96 6.02 -0.72
N LYS A 265 -14.06 5.12 -0.26
CA LYS A 265 -13.51 5.14 1.10
C LYS A 265 -12.74 6.44 1.42
N LYS A 266 -11.98 6.95 0.46
CA LYS A 266 -11.08 8.09 0.69
C LYS A 266 -11.84 9.41 0.78
N THR A 267 -12.80 9.63 -0.11
CA THR A 267 -13.52 10.90 -0.28
C THR A 267 -14.90 10.89 0.37
N GLY A 268 -15.51 9.72 0.52
CA GLY A 268 -16.91 9.59 0.94
C GLY A 268 -17.91 9.89 -0.19
N CYS A 269 -17.42 10.19 -1.41
CA CYS A 269 -18.29 10.46 -2.54
C CYS A 269 -19.02 9.20 -3.01
N GLU A 270 -20.32 9.30 -3.21
CA GLU A 270 -21.10 8.30 -3.92
C GLU A 270 -20.90 8.50 -5.42
N VAL A 271 -20.57 7.42 -6.11
CA VAL A 271 -20.39 7.43 -7.56
C VAL A 271 -21.18 6.30 -8.21
N SER A 272 -21.80 6.61 -9.32
CA SER A 272 -22.39 5.64 -10.25
C SER A 272 -21.53 5.60 -11.50
N LEU A 273 -20.97 4.44 -11.79
CA LEU A 273 -20.01 4.24 -12.87
C LEU A 273 -20.54 3.25 -13.88
N PRO A 274 -20.36 3.46 -15.19
CA PRO A 274 -20.84 2.54 -16.19
C PRO A 274 -20.09 1.19 -16.11
N LEU A 275 -20.84 0.10 -16.18
CA LEU A 275 -20.31 -1.24 -16.28
C LEU A 275 -20.16 -1.59 -17.76
N VAL A 276 -18.98 -1.37 -18.32
CA VAL A 276 -18.71 -1.69 -19.72
C VAL A 276 -18.67 -3.21 -19.93
N ARG A 277 -18.94 -3.62 -21.17
CA ARG A 277 -19.12 -5.03 -21.54
C ARG A 277 -17.96 -5.92 -21.10
N GLU A 278 -16.72 -5.53 -21.36
CA GLU A 278 -15.53 -6.32 -21.02
C GLU A 278 -15.40 -6.53 -19.51
N THR A 279 -15.76 -5.53 -18.72
CA THR A 279 -15.77 -5.62 -17.25
C THR A 279 -16.94 -6.48 -16.77
N ALA A 280 -18.12 -6.35 -17.38
CA ALA A 280 -19.28 -7.17 -17.06
C ALA A 280 -19.00 -8.65 -17.29
N GLU A 281 -18.44 -9.00 -18.45
CA GLU A 281 -18.04 -10.37 -18.78
C GLU A 281 -16.99 -10.92 -17.82
N ALA A 282 -15.99 -10.13 -17.46
CA ALA A 282 -14.95 -10.52 -16.49
C ALA A 282 -15.53 -10.76 -15.09
N LEU A 283 -16.43 -9.90 -14.63
CA LEU A 283 -17.10 -10.05 -13.34
C LEU A 283 -18.04 -11.25 -13.35
N GLN A 284 -18.81 -11.45 -14.42
CA GLN A 284 -19.69 -12.58 -14.57
C GLN A 284 -18.92 -13.90 -14.53
N ASP A 285 -17.81 -14.01 -15.28
CA ASP A 285 -16.97 -15.22 -15.28
C ASP A 285 -16.38 -15.48 -13.90
N TYR A 286 -15.91 -14.44 -13.20
CA TYR A 286 -15.43 -14.62 -11.85
C TYR A 286 -16.53 -15.06 -10.88
N ILE A 287 -17.70 -14.39 -10.89
CA ILE A 287 -18.79 -14.67 -9.96
C ILE A 287 -19.34 -16.10 -10.16
N LEU A 288 -19.57 -16.49 -11.41
CA LEU A 288 -20.22 -17.76 -11.73
C LEU A 288 -19.26 -18.95 -11.75
N ASN A 289 -18.02 -18.74 -12.21
CA ASN A 289 -17.08 -19.81 -12.51
C ASN A 289 -15.78 -19.76 -11.66
N GLY A 290 -15.64 -18.75 -10.79
CA GLY A 290 -14.39 -18.56 -10.03
C GLY A 290 -14.59 -18.24 -8.56
N ARG A 291 -15.62 -17.48 -8.19
CA ARG A 291 -15.84 -17.08 -6.80
C ARG A 291 -16.27 -18.26 -5.96
N PRO A 292 -15.54 -18.57 -4.86
CA PRO A 292 -15.94 -19.66 -3.98
C PRO A 292 -17.24 -19.30 -3.24
N TYR A 293 -18.00 -20.33 -2.88
CA TYR A 293 -19.13 -20.15 -1.98
C TYR A 293 -18.65 -19.55 -0.66
N SER A 294 -19.33 -18.50 -0.20
CA SER A 294 -18.97 -17.75 1.01
C SER A 294 -20.18 -17.00 1.53
N GLU A 295 -20.25 -16.82 2.84
CA GLU A 295 -21.26 -15.99 3.54
C GLU A 295 -20.98 -14.49 3.40
N TYR A 296 -19.81 -14.13 2.87
CA TYR A 296 -19.41 -12.73 2.71
C TYR A 296 -20.04 -12.11 1.46
N ASP A 297 -20.57 -10.90 1.61
CA ASP A 297 -21.15 -10.12 0.52
C ASP A 297 -20.09 -9.48 -0.40
N GLU A 298 -18.85 -9.39 0.06
CA GLU A 298 -17.77 -8.80 -0.72
C GLU A 298 -17.58 -9.55 -2.03
N LEU A 299 -17.44 -8.77 -3.11
CA LEU A 299 -17.29 -9.31 -4.45
C LEU A 299 -16.01 -10.14 -4.58
N PHE A 300 -14.89 -9.61 -4.09
CA PHE A 300 -13.58 -10.23 -4.24
C PHE A 300 -13.09 -10.90 -2.97
N LEU A 301 -12.89 -12.21 -3.07
CA LEU A 301 -12.44 -13.05 -1.97
C LEU A 301 -11.00 -13.51 -2.18
N ARG A 302 -10.35 -13.95 -1.11
CA ARG A 302 -9.03 -14.60 -1.16
C ARG A 302 -9.13 -15.92 -1.96
N ALA A 303 -8.03 -16.29 -2.61
CA ALA A 303 -7.97 -17.50 -3.41
C ALA A 303 -7.78 -18.79 -2.59
N LEU A 304 -7.55 -18.67 -1.29
CA LEU A 304 -7.29 -19.79 -0.39
C LEU A 304 -8.29 -19.80 0.76
N PRO A 305 -8.75 -20.98 1.20
CA PRO A 305 -9.59 -21.10 2.38
C PRO A 305 -8.94 -20.39 3.58
N PRO A 306 -9.77 -19.77 4.43
CA PRO A 306 -11.23 -19.81 4.50
C PRO A 306 -11.97 -18.81 3.61
N TYR A 307 -11.40 -18.36 2.50
CA TYR A 307 -12.00 -17.46 1.50
C TYR A 307 -12.54 -16.14 2.06
N TYR A 308 -11.81 -15.56 3.02
CA TYR A 308 -12.15 -14.23 3.54
C TYR A 308 -12.10 -13.15 2.46
N PRO A 309 -12.83 -12.04 2.64
CA PRO A 309 -12.67 -10.86 1.82
C PRO A 309 -11.22 -10.38 1.76
N ILE A 310 -10.84 -9.74 0.68
CA ILE A 310 -9.54 -9.09 0.57
C ILE A 310 -9.60 -7.82 1.43
N SER A 311 -8.95 -7.83 2.59
CA SER A 311 -8.97 -6.70 3.54
C SER A 311 -7.97 -5.59 3.20
N ASP A 312 -6.86 -5.96 2.54
CA ASP A 312 -5.74 -5.05 2.29
C ASP A 312 -5.58 -4.75 0.79
N ALA A 313 -5.76 -3.48 0.45
CA ALA A 313 -5.58 -2.96 -0.90
C ALA A 313 -4.14 -3.10 -1.43
N SER A 314 -3.13 -3.24 -0.55
CA SER A 314 -1.74 -3.46 -0.96
C SER A 314 -1.57 -4.78 -1.71
N SER A 315 -2.36 -5.79 -1.36
CA SER A 315 -2.37 -7.10 -2.01
C SER A 315 -2.71 -7.02 -3.51
N ILE A 316 -3.57 -6.07 -3.92
CA ILE A 316 -3.86 -5.80 -5.34
C ILE A 316 -2.62 -5.23 -6.04
N GLY A 317 -1.91 -4.32 -5.37
CA GLY A 317 -0.66 -3.77 -5.89
C GLY A 317 0.41 -4.84 -6.13
N ASP A 318 0.54 -5.78 -5.20
CA ASP A 318 1.49 -6.89 -5.32
C ASP A 318 1.05 -7.92 -6.37
N MET A 319 -0.24 -8.20 -6.48
CA MET A 319 -0.82 -8.98 -7.57
C MET A 319 -0.47 -8.36 -8.93
N PHE A 320 -0.71 -7.06 -9.09
CA PHE A 320 -0.43 -6.35 -10.34
C PHE A 320 1.06 -6.35 -10.69
N LYS A 321 1.95 -6.11 -9.72
CA LYS A 321 3.41 -6.23 -9.89
C LYS A 321 3.84 -7.62 -10.36
N ARG A 322 3.17 -8.67 -9.89
CA ARG A 322 3.44 -10.04 -10.30
C ARG A 322 3.17 -10.24 -11.80
N TYR A 323 2.03 -9.73 -12.30
CA TYR A 323 1.72 -9.81 -13.73
C TYR A 323 2.61 -8.91 -14.59
N GLN A 324 2.98 -7.73 -14.10
CA GLN A 324 3.96 -6.89 -14.78
C GLN A 324 5.31 -7.61 -14.97
N ARG A 325 5.79 -8.32 -13.94
CA ARG A 325 7.03 -9.12 -14.06
C ARG A 325 6.89 -10.27 -15.04
N LYS A 326 5.75 -10.98 -15.06
CA LYS A 326 5.48 -12.03 -16.04
C LYS A 326 5.48 -11.47 -17.47
N ALA A 327 4.87 -10.32 -17.67
CA ALA A 327 4.86 -9.61 -18.95
C ALA A 327 6.25 -9.05 -19.36
N GLY A 328 7.32 -9.31 -18.59
CA GLY A 328 8.64 -8.79 -18.87
C GLY A 328 8.77 -7.27 -18.76
N LEU A 329 7.89 -6.62 -17.97
CA LEU A 329 7.92 -5.18 -17.76
C LEU A 329 8.83 -4.85 -16.58
N SER A 330 9.94 -4.19 -16.84
CA SER A 330 10.83 -3.64 -15.82
C SER A 330 10.18 -2.40 -15.18
N ARG A 331 10.28 -2.31 -13.86
CA ARG A 331 9.72 -1.20 -13.09
C ARG A 331 10.78 -0.49 -12.27
N GLN A 332 10.74 0.83 -12.30
CA GLN A 332 11.53 1.67 -11.40
C GLN A 332 10.68 2.16 -10.22
N ALA A 333 11.34 2.46 -9.13
CA ALA A 333 10.64 3.07 -7.99
C ALA A 333 10.01 4.41 -8.41
N LEU A 334 8.73 4.59 -8.08
CA LEU A 334 7.98 5.83 -8.36
C LEU A 334 7.72 6.14 -9.85
N ASP A 335 7.88 5.17 -10.74
CA ASP A 335 7.60 5.30 -12.17
C ASP A 335 6.13 5.58 -12.52
N GLY A 336 5.26 5.60 -11.52
CA GLY A 336 3.83 5.81 -11.73
C GLY A 336 3.05 4.64 -12.34
N LYS A 337 3.71 3.57 -12.75
CA LYS A 337 3.10 2.44 -13.46
C LYS A 337 2.57 1.32 -12.57
N GLY A 338 2.39 1.55 -11.24
CA GLY A 338 1.72 0.61 -10.35
C GLY A 338 0.24 0.44 -10.68
N TYR A 339 -0.50 -0.30 -9.85
CA TYR A 339 -1.93 -0.50 -10.02
C TYR A 339 -2.70 0.83 -10.20
N HIS A 340 -2.32 1.88 -9.46
CA HIS A 340 -2.88 3.22 -9.64
C HIS A 340 -2.58 3.83 -11.04
N GLY A 341 -1.58 3.30 -11.76
CA GLY A 341 -1.29 3.65 -13.16
C GLY A 341 -2.42 3.31 -14.12
N LEU A 342 -3.28 2.33 -13.78
CA LEU A 342 -4.50 2.00 -14.55
C LEU A 342 -5.52 3.15 -14.49
N ARG A 343 -5.71 3.74 -13.33
CA ARG A 343 -6.57 4.92 -13.16
C ARG A 343 -6.02 6.13 -13.94
N ARG A 344 -4.69 6.33 -13.95
CA ARG A 344 -4.07 7.36 -14.77
C ARG A 344 -4.23 7.10 -16.27
N ARG A 345 -4.14 5.83 -16.69
CA ARG A 345 -4.44 5.42 -18.07
C ARG A 345 -5.86 5.82 -18.49
N LEU A 346 -6.86 5.52 -17.65
CA LEU A 346 -8.25 5.93 -17.91
C LEU A 346 -8.37 7.46 -17.98
N ALA A 347 -7.80 8.19 -17.01
CA ALA A 347 -7.83 9.65 -17.02
C ALA A 347 -7.23 10.23 -18.31
N LYS A 348 -6.09 9.68 -18.76
CA LYS A 348 -5.49 10.10 -20.04
C LYS A 348 -6.41 9.79 -21.23
N LYS A 349 -7.02 8.61 -21.29
CA LYS A 349 -7.97 8.26 -22.37
C LYS A 349 -9.14 9.25 -22.44
N LEU A 350 -9.73 9.57 -21.30
CA LEU A 350 -10.81 10.54 -21.20
C LEU A 350 -10.38 11.94 -21.64
N LEU A 351 -9.17 12.37 -21.26
CA LEU A 351 -8.60 13.65 -21.70
C LEU A 351 -8.41 13.71 -23.21
N VAL A 352 -7.83 12.65 -23.79
CA VAL A 352 -7.58 12.57 -25.24
C VAL A 352 -8.89 12.52 -26.03
N SER A 353 -9.96 11.93 -25.47
CA SER A 353 -11.31 11.94 -26.07
C SER A 353 -12.05 13.27 -25.92
N GLY A 354 -11.42 14.30 -25.36
CA GLY A 354 -12.03 15.62 -25.18
C GLY A 354 -13.00 15.74 -23.99
N THR A 355 -13.01 14.76 -23.08
CA THR A 355 -13.86 14.82 -21.88
C THR A 355 -13.45 15.99 -20.98
N PRO A 356 -14.37 16.87 -20.56
CA PRO A 356 -14.06 17.99 -19.68
C PRO A 356 -13.41 17.55 -18.36
N SER A 357 -12.46 18.33 -17.87
CA SER A 357 -11.74 18.02 -16.62
C SER A 357 -12.65 17.88 -15.40
N THR A 358 -13.75 18.62 -15.36
CA THR A 358 -14.79 18.51 -14.33
C THR A 358 -15.47 17.15 -14.35
N SER A 359 -15.84 16.66 -15.55
CA SER A 359 -16.43 15.32 -15.72
C SER A 359 -15.43 14.22 -15.35
N ILE A 360 -14.15 14.38 -15.71
CA ILE A 360 -13.09 13.44 -15.29
C ILE A 360 -12.96 13.42 -13.77
N ALA A 361 -13.00 14.59 -13.10
CA ALA A 361 -12.97 14.67 -11.65
C ALA A 361 -14.14 13.91 -11.02
N GLN A 362 -15.36 14.07 -11.56
CA GLN A 362 -16.55 13.35 -11.09
C GLN A 362 -16.45 11.84 -11.29
N ILE A 363 -16.07 11.37 -12.49
CA ILE A 363 -15.90 9.95 -12.80
C ILE A 363 -14.89 9.32 -11.82
N LEU A 364 -13.80 10.02 -11.57
CA LEU A 364 -12.77 9.54 -10.66
C LEU A 364 -13.12 9.75 -9.17
N GLY A 365 -14.18 10.47 -8.83
CA GLY A 365 -14.54 10.81 -7.44
C GLY A 365 -13.45 11.63 -6.77
N HIS A 366 -13.10 12.77 -7.37
CA HIS A 366 -12.22 13.77 -6.78
C HIS A 366 -13.06 14.87 -6.15
N ASP A 367 -12.79 15.21 -4.90
CA ASP A 367 -13.43 16.33 -4.21
C ASP A 367 -12.96 17.68 -4.77
N ASP A 368 -11.72 17.74 -5.28
CA ASP A 368 -11.10 18.91 -5.85
C ASP A 368 -10.73 18.67 -7.32
N VAL A 369 -11.26 19.52 -8.20
CA VAL A 369 -10.96 19.51 -9.65
C VAL A 369 -9.45 19.70 -9.90
N ASN A 370 -8.74 20.41 -9.03
CA ASN A 370 -7.28 20.54 -9.13
C ASN A 370 -6.53 19.22 -9.08
N SER A 371 -7.13 18.17 -8.49
CA SER A 371 -6.58 16.81 -8.53
C SER A 371 -6.44 16.24 -9.94
N VAL A 372 -7.14 16.80 -10.92
CA VAL A 372 -7.04 16.41 -12.34
C VAL A 372 -5.78 16.99 -12.99
N ARG A 373 -5.19 18.06 -12.45
CA ARG A 373 -3.98 18.72 -13.02
C ARG A 373 -2.85 17.73 -13.29
N GLN A 374 -2.65 16.76 -12.41
CA GLN A 374 -1.63 15.70 -12.59
C GLN A 374 -1.84 14.87 -13.86
N TYR A 375 -3.08 14.80 -14.38
CA TYR A 375 -3.40 14.08 -15.61
C TYR A 375 -3.27 14.97 -16.85
N LEU A 376 -3.53 16.29 -16.71
CA LEU A 376 -3.37 17.25 -17.80
C LEU A 376 -1.93 17.25 -18.33
N CYS A 377 -0.94 17.13 -17.43
CA CYS A 377 0.46 16.99 -17.81
C CYS A 377 0.78 15.74 -18.65
N LEU A 378 -0.12 14.77 -18.73
CA LEU A 378 0.04 13.57 -19.55
C LEU A 378 -0.38 13.78 -21.02
N ASN A 379 -1.04 14.90 -21.32
CA ASN A 379 -1.51 15.23 -22.67
C ASN A 379 -0.51 16.18 -23.37
N THR A 380 0.68 15.65 -23.68
CA THR A 380 1.76 16.44 -24.29
C THR A 380 1.44 16.93 -25.70
N SER A 381 0.56 16.26 -26.45
CA SER A 381 0.13 16.69 -27.79
C SER A 381 -0.64 18.00 -27.73
N ASN A 382 -1.67 18.08 -26.90
CA ASN A 382 -2.46 19.31 -26.78
C ASN A 382 -1.66 20.47 -26.13
N ILE A 383 -0.69 20.15 -25.25
CA ILE A 383 0.22 21.16 -24.69
C ILE A 383 1.13 21.74 -25.80
N LYS A 384 1.57 20.91 -26.74
CA LYS A 384 2.37 21.38 -27.89
C LYS A 384 1.56 22.27 -28.82
N GLU A 385 0.26 22.04 -28.99
CA GLU A 385 -0.64 22.93 -29.76
C GLU A 385 -0.79 24.31 -29.12
N CYS A 386 -0.61 24.42 -27.79
CA CYS A 386 -0.61 25.69 -27.08
C CYS A 386 0.78 26.37 -27.07
N ALA A 387 1.82 25.71 -27.57
CA ALA A 387 3.14 26.31 -27.65
C ALA A 387 3.15 27.45 -28.68
N LEU A 388 3.80 28.57 -28.32
CA LEU A 388 3.99 29.64 -29.26
C LEU A 388 4.79 29.15 -30.48
N ASP A 389 4.32 29.50 -31.66
CA ASP A 389 5.07 29.24 -32.88
C ASP A 389 6.28 30.17 -32.92
N PHE A 390 7.46 29.60 -32.81
CA PHE A 390 8.73 30.34 -32.95
C PHE A 390 9.25 30.30 -34.38
N SER A 391 8.46 29.87 -35.37
CA SER A 391 8.82 29.93 -36.77
C SER A 391 8.98 31.39 -37.20
N GLY A 392 10.20 31.76 -37.56
CA GLY A 392 10.55 33.14 -37.92
C GLY A 392 11.23 33.96 -36.80
N ILE A 393 11.42 33.39 -35.61
CA ILE A 393 12.27 34.02 -34.57
C ILE A 393 13.69 33.47 -34.67
N GLU A 394 14.61 34.28 -35.08
CA GLU A 394 16.04 33.96 -35.10
C GLU A 394 16.60 34.00 -33.68
N VAL A 395 16.81 32.84 -33.06
CA VAL A 395 17.41 32.75 -31.72
C VAL A 395 18.91 32.90 -31.85
N GLN A 396 19.44 34.03 -31.46
CA GLN A 396 20.88 34.26 -31.37
C GLN A 396 21.43 33.51 -30.13
N ARG A 397 22.28 32.52 -30.33
CA ARG A 397 22.90 31.70 -29.28
C ARG A 397 23.65 32.48 -28.18
N LYS A 398 23.93 33.75 -28.37
CA LYS A 398 24.66 34.62 -27.42
C LYS A 398 23.84 35.08 -26.21
N GLU A 399 22.51 34.91 -26.21
CA GLU A 399 21.63 35.34 -25.12
C GLU A 399 21.26 34.20 -24.15
N LEU A 400 21.81 33.01 -24.35
CA LEU A 400 21.54 31.81 -23.53
C LEU A 400 22.77 31.32 -22.73
N MET A 401 23.85 32.13 -22.61
CA MET A 401 24.99 31.85 -21.74
C MET A 401 25.02 32.76 -20.53
#